data_a72020b4f5cd7efb0daf480e3f7219d0
#
_entry.id   a72020b4f5cd7efb0daf480e3f7219d0
#
_cell.length_a   1.000
_cell.length_b   1.000
_cell.length_c   1.000
_cell.angle_alpha   90.00
_cell.angle_beta   90.00
_cell.angle_gamma   90.00
#
_symmetry.space_group_name_H-M   'P 1'
#
loop_
_entity.id
_entity.type
_entity.pdbx_description
1 polymer ?
#
loop_
_entity_poly.entity_id
_entity_poly.type
_entity_poly.pdbx_seq_one_letter_code
_entity_poly.pdbx_strand_id
1 'polypeptide(L)'
;HKTPISTEMFLNGVAAVETKDFVEAVKLFTTLAESGEPASQYNLSLLHYKGLGTPENYQSALYWAWSAALDGYEKAPSLVDDIRDDVTDDLVTEVAGNIVESLTEKAMSGDDTAAIKLGKTYFSLFLEPDIKNAYIWFVIAQALSVEGSDELLREVKKDIETPDLLSFQADATAKFNEISK
;
A
#
# COMPACT_ATOMS: atom_id res chain seq x y z
N HIS A 1 -14.46 -6.74 -10.75
CA HIS A 1 -14.58 -6.95 -12.21
C HIS A 1 -13.89 -5.80 -12.94
N LYS A 2 -12.76 -6.09 -13.63
CA LYS A 2 -12.19 -5.13 -14.60
C LYS A 2 -13.25 -4.90 -15.68
N THR A 3 -13.61 -3.64 -15.92
CA THR A 3 -14.44 -3.32 -17.07
C THR A 3 -13.66 -3.61 -18.36
N PRO A 4 -14.31 -3.91 -19.49
CA PRO A 4 -13.63 -4.09 -20.78
C PRO A 4 -12.70 -2.92 -21.16
N ILE A 5 -13.08 -1.69 -20.80
CA ILE A 5 -12.30 -0.47 -21.05
C ILE A 5 -10.98 -0.47 -20.26
N SER A 6 -10.99 -0.87 -18.97
CA SER A 6 -9.75 -0.92 -18.18
C SER A 6 -8.80 -2.04 -18.62
N THR A 7 -9.32 -3.14 -19.13
CA THR A 7 -8.50 -4.20 -19.73
C THR A 7 -7.84 -3.76 -21.02
N GLU A 8 -8.58 -3.09 -21.90
CA GLU A 8 -8.05 -2.52 -23.14
C GLU A 8 -6.97 -1.46 -22.87
N MET A 9 -7.22 -0.55 -21.91
CA MET A 9 -6.26 0.48 -21.51
C MET A 9 -4.97 -0.14 -20.96
N PHE A 10 -5.07 -1.22 -20.16
CA PHE A 10 -3.90 -1.94 -19.67
C PHE A 10 -3.08 -2.55 -20.81
N LEU A 11 -3.72 -3.23 -21.75
CA LEU A 11 -3.05 -3.82 -22.92
C LEU A 11 -2.40 -2.75 -23.81
N ASN A 12 -3.04 -1.58 -23.96
CA ASN A 12 -2.44 -0.45 -24.66
C ASN A 12 -1.20 0.09 -23.92
N GLY A 13 -1.21 0.12 -22.60
CA GLY A 13 -0.05 0.47 -21.78
C GLY A 13 1.11 -0.49 -21.99
N VAL A 14 0.84 -1.80 -21.99
CA VAL A 14 1.84 -2.84 -22.26
C VAL A 14 2.41 -2.69 -23.68
N ALA A 15 1.57 -2.50 -24.69
CA ALA A 15 1.99 -2.26 -26.07
C ALA A 15 2.84 -1.00 -26.19
N ALA A 16 2.53 0.07 -25.49
CA ALA A 16 3.32 1.29 -25.44
C ALA A 16 4.72 1.04 -24.87
N VAL A 17 4.85 0.21 -23.83
CA VAL A 17 6.16 -0.20 -23.30
C VAL A 17 6.95 -1.00 -24.34
N GLU A 18 6.32 -1.95 -25.01
CA GLU A 18 6.95 -2.80 -26.04
C GLU A 18 7.46 -1.99 -27.23
N THR A 19 6.72 -0.97 -27.62
CA THR A 19 7.10 -0.04 -28.71
C THR A 19 7.97 1.11 -28.25
N LYS A 20 8.34 1.15 -26.96
CA LYS A 20 9.13 2.21 -26.31
C LYS A 20 8.47 3.60 -26.34
N ASP A 21 7.16 3.64 -26.48
CA ASP A 21 6.38 4.86 -26.23
C ASP A 21 6.08 5.01 -24.73
N PHE A 22 7.16 5.26 -23.98
CA PHE A 22 7.09 5.29 -22.52
C PHE A 22 6.24 6.44 -21.99
N VAL A 23 6.16 7.55 -22.70
CA VAL A 23 5.31 8.69 -22.31
C VAL A 23 3.83 8.29 -22.31
N GLU A 24 3.38 7.61 -23.36
CA GLU A 24 2.02 7.08 -23.41
C GLU A 24 1.80 5.97 -22.37
N ALA A 25 2.79 5.12 -22.16
CA ALA A 25 2.72 4.09 -21.10
C ALA A 25 2.52 4.70 -19.71
N VAL A 26 3.28 5.74 -19.36
CA VAL A 26 3.12 6.47 -18.07
C VAL A 26 1.72 7.01 -17.93
N LYS A 27 1.17 7.65 -18.98
CA LYS A 27 -0.18 8.22 -18.97
C LYS A 27 -1.26 7.16 -18.70
N LEU A 28 -1.20 6.05 -19.44
CA LEU A 28 -2.17 4.96 -19.32
C LEU A 28 -2.08 4.26 -17.96
N PHE A 29 -0.88 3.93 -17.52
CA PHE A 29 -0.69 3.28 -16.22
C PHE A 29 -0.99 4.20 -15.05
N THR A 30 -0.76 5.51 -15.15
CA THR A 30 -1.17 6.46 -14.11
C THR A 30 -2.68 6.41 -13.88
N THR A 31 -3.47 6.50 -14.95
CA THR A 31 -4.94 6.43 -14.86
C THR A 31 -5.41 5.13 -14.18
N LEU A 32 -4.83 4.01 -14.58
CA LEU A 32 -5.20 2.69 -14.02
C LEU A 32 -4.69 2.51 -12.58
N ALA A 33 -3.49 2.99 -12.27
CA ALA A 33 -2.91 2.92 -10.93
C ALA A 33 -3.74 3.73 -9.92
N GLU A 34 -4.17 4.93 -10.30
CA GLU A 34 -5.06 5.77 -9.49
C GLU A 34 -6.43 5.12 -9.25
N SER A 35 -6.89 4.27 -10.16
CA SER A 35 -8.11 3.48 -9.97
C SER A 35 -7.92 2.22 -9.10
N GLY A 36 -6.69 1.98 -8.63
CA GLY A 36 -6.37 0.85 -7.75
C GLY A 36 -6.03 -0.45 -8.50
N GLU A 37 -5.62 -0.39 -9.78
CA GLU A 37 -5.24 -1.59 -10.55
C GLU A 37 -3.78 -2.00 -10.25
N PRO A 38 -3.55 -3.15 -9.58
CA PRO A 38 -2.24 -3.49 -9.02
C PRO A 38 -1.11 -3.66 -10.05
N ALA A 39 -1.40 -4.30 -11.19
CA ALA A 39 -0.39 -4.48 -12.23
C ALA A 39 0.04 -3.16 -12.85
N SER A 40 -0.88 -2.20 -12.98
CA SER A 40 -0.58 -0.85 -13.46
C SER A 40 0.20 -0.04 -12.44
N GLN A 41 -0.09 -0.17 -11.15
CA GLN A 41 0.71 0.43 -10.07
C GLN A 41 2.16 -0.07 -10.13
N TYR A 42 2.34 -1.38 -10.30
CA TYR A 42 3.67 -1.97 -10.46
C TYR A 42 4.41 -1.44 -11.70
N ASN A 43 3.76 -1.44 -12.86
CA ASN A 43 4.35 -0.93 -14.09
C ASN A 43 4.69 0.56 -14.01
N LEU A 44 3.83 1.37 -13.41
CA LEU A 44 4.07 2.78 -13.18
C LEU A 44 5.27 3.00 -12.25
N SER A 45 5.38 2.19 -11.19
CA SER A 45 6.54 2.19 -10.30
C SER A 45 7.85 1.94 -11.07
N LEU A 46 7.87 0.93 -11.93
CA LEU A 46 9.04 0.63 -12.76
C LEU A 46 9.43 1.79 -13.68
N LEU A 47 8.46 2.46 -14.29
CA LEU A 47 8.71 3.60 -15.18
C LEU A 47 9.31 4.78 -14.40
N HIS A 48 8.81 5.08 -13.21
CA HIS A 48 9.41 6.07 -12.31
C HIS A 48 10.80 5.68 -11.83
N TYR A 49 10.98 4.41 -11.47
CA TYR A 49 12.27 3.90 -10.95
C TYR A 49 13.39 3.95 -11.99
N LYS A 50 13.04 3.70 -13.26
CA LYS A 50 13.98 3.70 -14.38
C LYS A 50 14.06 5.03 -15.13
N GLY A 51 13.23 6.00 -14.84
CA GLY A 51 13.16 7.27 -15.57
C GLY A 51 12.73 7.10 -17.03
N LEU A 52 11.76 6.22 -17.30
CA LEU A 52 11.24 5.95 -18.63
C LEU A 52 9.88 6.61 -18.83
N GLY A 53 9.78 7.53 -19.79
CA GLY A 53 8.58 8.31 -20.07
C GLY A 53 8.26 9.41 -19.05
N THR A 54 9.01 9.45 -17.96
CA THR A 54 8.97 10.46 -16.89
C THR A 54 10.36 10.56 -16.29
N PRO A 55 10.76 11.68 -15.68
CA PRO A 55 12.01 11.74 -14.92
C PRO A 55 12.03 10.69 -13.82
N GLU A 56 13.22 10.15 -13.55
CA GLU A 56 13.45 9.22 -12.43
C GLU A 56 12.95 9.84 -11.12
N ASN A 57 12.14 9.08 -10.38
CA ASN A 57 11.55 9.55 -9.14
C ASN A 57 11.33 8.36 -8.20
N TYR A 58 12.26 8.18 -7.25
CA TYR A 58 12.23 7.07 -6.30
C TYR A 58 11.09 7.18 -5.27
N GLN A 59 10.68 8.41 -4.93
CA GLN A 59 9.54 8.62 -4.03
C GLN A 59 8.25 8.09 -4.67
N SER A 60 7.97 8.47 -5.91
CA SER A 60 6.82 7.93 -6.66
C SER A 60 6.94 6.43 -6.92
N ALA A 61 8.14 5.96 -7.23
CA ALA A 61 8.40 4.53 -7.44
C ALA A 61 8.07 3.71 -6.19
N LEU A 62 8.52 4.13 -5.01
CA LEU A 62 8.24 3.44 -3.75
C LEU A 62 6.75 3.49 -3.40
N TYR A 63 6.11 4.64 -3.58
CA TYR A 63 4.67 4.80 -3.34
C TYR A 63 3.84 3.79 -4.15
N TRP A 64 4.10 3.70 -5.45
CA TRP A 64 3.35 2.79 -6.33
C TRP A 64 3.73 1.33 -6.16
N ALA A 65 4.99 1.01 -5.89
CA ALA A 65 5.42 -0.36 -5.58
C ALA A 65 4.75 -0.88 -4.30
N TRP A 66 4.72 -0.07 -3.25
CA TRP A 66 4.05 -0.45 -2.00
C TRP A 66 2.54 -0.56 -2.18
N SER A 67 1.92 0.36 -2.91
CA SER A 67 0.50 0.28 -3.25
C SER A 67 0.15 -1.02 -3.99
N ALA A 68 0.96 -1.42 -4.97
CA ALA A 68 0.79 -2.68 -5.68
C ALA A 68 0.95 -3.91 -4.75
N ALA A 69 1.92 -3.85 -3.81
CA ALA A 69 2.11 -4.91 -2.81
C ALA A 69 0.90 -5.03 -1.88
N LEU A 70 0.34 -3.92 -1.41
CA LEU A 70 -0.86 -3.90 -0.58
C LEU A 70 -2.08 -4.48 -1.30
N ASP A 71 -2.17 -4.29 -2.62
CA ASP A 71 -3.24 -4.80 -3.47
C ASP A 71 -2.96 -6.24 -3.98
N GLY A 72 -1.90 -6.88 -3.48
CA GLY A 72 -1.61 -8.30 -3.69
C GLY A 72 -0.87 -8.63 -4.99
N TYR A 73 -0.23 -7.66 -5.64
CA TYR A 73 0.58 -7.95 -6.82
C TYR A 73 1.87 -8.69 -6.44
N GLU A 74 2.01 -9.91 -6.92
CA GLU A 74 3.03 -10.87 -6.46
C GLU A 74 4.48 -10.38 -6.64
N LYS A 75 4.76 -9.60 -7.68
CA LYS A 75 6.11 -9.07 -7.97
C LYS A 75 6.46 -7.79 -7.20
N ALA A 76 5.47 -7.14 -6.60
CA ALA A 76 5.66 -5.84 -5.98
C ALA A 76 6.56 -5.85 -4.73
N PRO A 77 6.49 -6.83 -3.81
CA PRO A 77 7.38 -6.85 -2.65
C PRO A 77 8.86 -6.81 -2.98
N SER A 78 9.30 -7.55 -4.00
CA SER A 78 10.70 -7.53 -4.45
C SER A 78 11.10 -6.15 -4.98
N LEU A 79 10.23 -5.48 -5.72
CA LEU A 79 10.48 -4.13 -6.21
C LEU A 79 10.56 -3.11 -5.06
N VAL A 80 9.72 -3.26 -4.04
CA VAL A 80 9.80 -2.43 -2.82
C VAL A 80 11.17 -2.56 -2.17
N ASP A 81 11.67 -3.78 -2.02
CA ASP A 81 12.98 -4.02 -1.42
C ASP A 81 14.11 -3.39 -2.27
N ASP A 82 14.08 -3.58 -3.58
CA ASP A 82 15.05 -2.97 -4.50
C ASP A 82 15.08 -1.44 -4.39
N ILE A 83 13.91 -0.80 -4.35
CA ILE A 83 13.82 0.66 -4.22
C ILE A 83 14.31 1.12 -2.85
N ARG A 84 13.96 0.40 -1.77
CA ARG A 84 14.41 0.74 -0.41
C ARG A 84 15.92 0.70 -0.26
N ASP A 85 16.60 -0.18 -0.97
CA ASP A 85 18.07 -0.25 -0.98
C ASP A 85 18.73 0.97 -1.65
N ASP A 86 18.01 1.68 -2.51
CA ASP A 86 18.50 2.82 -3.28
C ASP A 86 18.11 4.19 -2.68
N VAL A 87 17.35 4.21 -1.59
CA VAL A 87 16.83 5.46 -1.01
C VAL A 87 17.27 5.65 0.45
N THR A 88 17.06 6.86 0.95
CA THR A 88 17.33 7.18 2.37
C THR A 88 16.19 6.74 3.27
N ASP A 89 16.50 6.51 4.54
CA ASP A 89 15.55 6.22 5.58
C ASP A 89 14.46 7.31 5.71
N ASP A 90 14.86 8.57 5.55
CA ASP A 90 13.93 9.71 5.59
C ASP A 90 12.90 9.63 4.45
N LEU A 91 13.33 9.23 3.25
CA LEU A 91 12.39 9.09 2.13
C LEU A 91 11.40 7.94 2.36
N VAL A 92 11.87 6.80 2.89
CA VAL A 92 10.97 5.68 3.24
C VAL A 92 9.93 6.14 4.26
N THR A 93 10.35 6.88 5.30
CA THR A 93 9.45 7.41 6.33
C THR A 93 8.43 8.40 5.75
N GLU A 94 8.87 9.27 4.85
CA GLU A 94 7.98 10.22 4.18
C GLU A 94 6.92 9.51 3.33
N VAL A 95 7.33 8.54 2.51
CA VAL A 95 6.41 7.76 1.67
C VAL A 95 5.43 6.96 2.53
N ALA A 96 5.92 6.30 3.58
CA ALA A 96 5.07 5.56 4.51
C ALA A 96 4.03 6.48 5.18
N GLY A 97 4.43 7.68 5.60
CA GLY A 97 3.53 8.68 6.15
C GLY A 97 2.44 9.11 5.17
N ASN A 98 2.79 9.37 3.92
CA ASN A 98 1.83 9.74 2.86
C ASN A 98 0.82 8.61 2.58
N ILE A 99 1.28 7.37 2.58
CA ILE A 99 0.41 6.20 2.40
C ILE A 99 -0.54 6.05 3.59
N VAL A 100 -0.04 6.19 4.82
CA VAL A 100 -0.86 6.14 6.03
C VAL A 100 -1.94 7.23 6.02
N GLU A 101 -1.60 8.44 5.65
CA GLU A 101 -2.56 9.55 5.54
C GLU A 101 -3.68 9.19 4.53
N SER A 102 -3.33 8.80 3.33
CA SER A 102 -4.29 8.41 2.27
C SER A 102 -5.18 7.24 2.69
N LEU A 103 -4.60 6.20 3.29
CA LEU A 103 -5.36 5.03 3.76
C LEU A 103 -6.26 5.37 4.96
N THR A 104 -5.83 6.28 5.84
CA THR A 104 -6.66 6.73 6.96
C THR A 104 -7.90 7.47 6.47
N GLU A 105 -7.76 8.35 5.47
CA GLU A 105 -8.90 9.01 4.84
C GLU A 105 -9.88 8.00 4.24
N LYS A 106 -9.37 6.96 3.57
CA LYS A 106 -10.22 5.88 3.01
C LYS A 106 -10.94 5.09 4.11
N ALA A 107 -10.26 4.74 5.19
CA ALA A 107 -10.86 4.05 6.33
C ALA A 107 -11.99 4.90 6.96
N MET A 108 -11.75 6.20 7.13
CA MET A 108 -12.74 7.14 7.66
C MET A 108 -13.95 7.34 6.72
N SER A 109 -13.77 7.12 5.42
CA SER A 109 -14.86 7.18 4.43
C SER A 109 -15.59 5.85 4.21
N GLY A 110 -15.23 4.81 4.97
CA GLY A 110 -15.94 3.52 4.97
C GLY A 110 -15.31 2.45 4.07
N ASP A 111 -14.05 2.61 3.64
CA ASP A 111 -13.31 1.54 2.97
C ASP A 111 -12.73 0.58 4.01
N ASP A 112 -13.43 -0.53 4.24
CA ASP A 112 -13.04 -1.52 5.24
C ASP A 112 -11.66 -2.15 4.92
N THR A 113 -11.28 -2.25 3.65
CA THR A 113 -9.99 -2.82 3.24
C THR A 113 -8.81 -1.91 3.60
N ALA A 114 -9.04 -0.63 3.82
CA ALA A 114 -7.99 0.30 4.23
C ALA A 114 -7.40 -0.06 5.59
N ALA A 115 -8.16 -0.65 6.50
CA ALA A 115 -7.70 -1.04 7.82
C ALA A 115 -6.55 -2.07 7.77
N ILE A 116 -6.72 -3.14 6.99
CA ILE A 116 -5.66 -4.16 6.86
C ILE A 116 -4.42 -3.59 6.15
N LYS A 117 -4.61 -2.71 5.17
CA LYS A 117 -3.52 -2.04 4.46
C LYS A 117 -2.73 -1.09 5.38
N LEU A 118 -3.42 -0.37 6.27
CA LEU A 118 -2.78 0.44 7.31
C LEU A 118 -1.93 -0.42 8.25
N GLY A 119 -2.48 -1.50 8.76
CA GLY A 119 -1.75 -2.42 9.61
C GLY A 119 -0.48 -2.95 8.93
N LYS A 120 -0.57 -3.38 7.68
CA LYS A 120 0.57 -3.84 6.87
C LYS A 120 1.62 -2.74 6.67
N THR A 121 1.19 -1.50 6.44
CA THR A 121 2.10 -0.36 6.24
C THR A 121 2.87 -0.05 7.52
N TYR A 122 2.21 0.01 8.67
CA TYR A 122 2.88 0.21 9.95
C TYR A 122 3.82 -0.95 10.33
N PHE A 123 3.45 -2.18 9.96
CA PHE A 123 4.23 -3.37 10.32
C PHE A 123 5.44 -3.59 9.41
N SER A 124 5.35 -3.25 8.12
CA SER A 124 6.34 -3.70 7.12
C SER A 124 7.00 -2.60 6.30
N LEU A 125 6.41 -1.42 6.16
CA LEU A 125 7.01 -0.35 5.35
C LEU A 125 7.92 0.56 6.16
N PHE A 126 7.52 0.94 7.36
CA PHE A 126 8.40 1.70 8.25
C PHE A 126 9.67 0.90 8.59
N LEU A 127 10.79 1.60 8.78
CA LEU A 127 12.08 0.98 9.09
C LEU A 127 12.04 0.16 10.37
N GLU A 128 11.45 0.76 11.41
CA GLU A 128 11.12 0.07 12.64
C GLU A 128 9.62 -0.21 12.64
N PRO A 129 9.19 -1.47 12.77
CA PRO A 129 7.78 -1.80 12.83
C PRO A 129 7.06 -1.03 13.95
N ASP A 130 6.02 -0.29 13.59
CA ASP A 130 5.13 0.33 14.58
C ASP A 130 4.10 -0.70 15.05
N ILE A 131 4.51 -1.51 16.02
CA ILE A 131 3.73 -2.64 16.54
C ILE A 131 2.39 -2.19 17.11
N LYS A 132 2.34 -1.07 17.81
CA LYS A 132 1.11 -0.53 18.38
C LYS A 132 0.09 -0.20 17.30
N ASN A 133 0.46 0.62 16.32
CA ASN A 133 -0.45 1.01 15.25
C ASN A 133 -0.79 -0.16 14.31
N ALA A 134 0.17 -1.04 14.04
CA ALA A 134 -0.10 -2.27 13.29
C ALA A 134 -1.18 -3.13 13.99
N TYR A 135 -1.03 -3.36 15.29
CA TYR A 135 -2.00 -4.09 16.09
C TYR A 135 -3.40 -3.44 16.04
N ILE A 136 -3.47 -2.13 16.30
CA ILE A 136 -4.74 -1.40 16.31
C ILE A 136 -5.48 -1.59 14.98
N TRP A 137 -4.81 -1.41 13.87
CA TRP A 137 -5.45 -1.52 12.56
C TRP A 137 -5.78 -2.96 12.16
N PHE A 138 -4.98 -3.97 12.57
CA PHE A 138 -5.33 -5.37 12.35
C PHE A 138 -6.53 -5.81 13.19
N VAL A 139 -6.67 -5.33 14.42
CA VAL A 139 -7.88 -5.57 15.26
C VAL A 139 -9.12 -4.94 14.61
N ILE A 140 -8.99 -3.73 14.09
CA ILE A 140 -10.07 -3.06 13.37
C ILE A 140 -10.46 -3.85 12.11
N ALA A 141 -9.46 -4.29 11.33
CA ALA A 141 -9.70 -5.11 10.14
C ALA A 141 -10.41 -6.43 10.48
N GLN A 142 -10.03 -7.06 11.58
CA GLN A 142 -10.71 -8.26 12.08
C GLN A 142 -12.16 -7.97 12.47
N ALA A 143 -12.43 -6.87 13.18
CA ALA A 143 -13.77 -6.46 13.57
C ALA A 143 -14.65 -6.16 12.34
N LEU A 144 -14.05 -5.70 11.23
CA LEU A 144 -14.72 -5.47 9.95
C LEU A 144 -14.79 -6.73 9.07
N SER A 145 -14.34 -7.88 9.57
CA SER A 145 -14.31 -9.17 8.86
C SER A 145 -13.49 -9.15 7.56
N VAL A 146 -12.42 -8.35 7.54
CA VAL A 146 -11.51 -8.31 6.38
C VAL A 146 -10.68 -9.60 6.33
N GLU A 147 -10.67 -10.26 5.18
CA GLU A 147 -9.94 -11.50 4.97
C GLU A 147 -8.43 -11.33 5.22
N GLY A 148 -7.82 -12.31 5.89
CA GLY A 148 -6.39 -12.32 6.22
C GLY A 148 -6.01 -11.55 7.49
N SER A 149 -6.93 -10.82 8.10
CA SER A 149 -6.65 -10.04 9.32
C SER A 149 -6.29 -10.91 10.53
N ASP A 150 -6.90 -12.09 10.68
CA ASP A 150 -6.65 -13.00 11.80
C ASP A 150 -5.20 -13.49 11.85
N GLU A 151 -4.61 -13.81 10.70
CA GLU A 151 -3.24 -14.29 10.61
C GLU A 151 -2.24 -13.18 10.94
N LEU A 152 -2.43 -11.99 10.38
CA LEU A 152 -1.60 -10.83 10.65
C LEU A 152 -1.68 -10.37 12.11
N LEU A 153 -2.89 -10.42 12.68
CA LEU A 153 -3.09 -10.11 14.09
C LEU A 153 -2.36 -11.09 15.01
N ARG A 154 -2.40 -12.39 14.69
CA ARG A 154 -1.62 -13.39 15.44
C ARG A 154 -0.11 -13.15 15.34
N GLU A 155 0.37 -12.73 14.18
CA GLU A 155 1.78 -12.43 13.98
C GLU A 155 2.24 -11.25 14.83
N VAL A 156 1.54 -10.11 14.74
CA VAL A 156 1.92 -8.90 15.48
C VAL A 156 1.82 -9.09 17.01
N LYS A 157 0.89 -9.92 17.48
CA LYS A 157 0.71 -10.20 18.93
C LYS A 157 1.92 -10.88 19.58
N LYS A 158 2.75 -11.57 18.80
CA LYS A 158 3.95 -12.26 19.36
C LYS A 158 4.93 -11.28 20.00
N ASP A 159 4.93 -10.03 19.54
CA ASP A 159 5.84 -8.99 19.99
C ASP A 159 5.21 -8.03 21.03
N ILE A 160 4.03 -8.38 21.58
CA ILE A 160 3.29 -7.51 22.50
C ILE A 160 3.18 -8.19 23.88
N GLU A 161 3.66 -7.51 24.91
CA GLU A 161 3.45 -7.94 26.29
C GLU A 161 2.03 -7.65 26.79
N THR A 162 1.54 -8.45 27.76
CA THR A 162 0.15 -8.38 28.23
C THR A 162 -0.29 -6.98 28.69
N PRO A 163 0.48 -6.20 29.46
CA PRO A 163 0.08 -4.86 29.87
C PRO A 163 -0.15 -3.92 28.68
N ASP A 164 0.75 -3.98 27.68
CA ASP A 164 0.64 -3.18 26.46
C ASP A 164 -0.54 -3.62 25.61
N LEU A 165 -0.79 -4.93 25.52
CA LEU A 165 -1.92 -5.49 24.79
C LEU A 165 -3.26 -4.90 25.28
N LEU A 166 -3.47 -4.83 26.59
CA LEU A 166 -4.69 -4.27 27.17
C LEU A 166 -4.86 -2.79 26.84
N SER A 167 -3.76 -2.03 26.90
CA SER A 167 -3.75 -0.62 26.50
C SER A 167 -4.07 -0.45 25.01
N PHE A 168 -3.48 -1.27 24.13
CA PHE A 168 -3.72 -1.21 22.69
C PHE A 168 -5.14 -1.62 22.32
N GLN A 169 -5.76 -2.56 23.05
CA GLN A 169 -7.17 -2.92 22.88
C GLN A 169 -8.09 -1.74 23.16
N ALA A 170 -7.81 -0.96 24.19
CA ALA A 170 -8.59 0.24 24.52
C ALA A 170 -8.46 1.30 23.41
N ASP A 171 -7.24 1.52 22.91
CA ASP A 171 -6.98 2.45 21.81
C ASP A 171 -7.66 1.99 20.51
N ALA A 172 -7.65 0.69 20.21
CA ALA A 172 -8.33 0.11 19.06
C ALA A 172 -9.85 0.31 19.12
N THR A 173 -10.44 0.13 20.29
CA THR A 173 -11.88 0.37 20.51
C THR A 173 -12.24 1.83 20.25
N ALA A 174 -11.44 2.76 20.78
CA ALA A 174 -11.65 4.19 20.55
C ALA A 174 -11.56 4.56 19.06
N LYS A 175 -10.54 4.05 18.38
CA LYS A 175 -10.35 4.26 16.94
C LYS A 175 -11.49 3.66 16.11
N PHE A 176 -11.91 2.45 16.41
CA PHE A 176 -13.04 1.79 15.74
C PHE A 176 -14.32 2.62 15.85
N ASN A 177 -14.58 3.18 17.02
CA ASN A 177 -15.75 4.04 17.25
C ASN A 177 -15.68 5.36 16.45
N GLU A 178 -14.50 5.86 16.13
CA GLU A 178 -14.34 7.04 15.28
C GLU A 178 -14.71 6.74 13.82
N ILE A 179 -14.30 5.59 13.28
CA ILE A 179 -14.55 5.23 11.88
C ILE A 179 -15.95 4.65 11.63
N SER A 180 -16.63 4.20 12.67
CA SER A 180 -17.97 3.58 12.58
C SER A 180 -19.13 4.59 12.72
N LYS A 181 -18.83 5.88 12.82
CA LYS A 181 -19.83 6.97 12.87
C LYS A 181 -20.15 7.43 11.45
#